data_d314bcb8deac0f4144280a95387e2b02
#
_entry.id   d314bcb8deac0f4144280a95387e2b02
#
_cell.length_a   1.000
_cell.length_b   1.000
_cell.length_c   1.000
_cell.angle_alpha   90.00
_cell.angle_beta   90.00
_cell.angle_gamma   90.00
#
_symmetry.space_group_name_H-M   'P 1'
#
loop_
_entity.id
_entity.type
_entity.pdbx_description
1 polymer ?
#
loop_
_entity_poly.entity_id
_entity_poly.type
_entity_poly.pdbx_seq_one_letter_code
_entity_poly.pdbx_strand_id
1 'polypeptide(L)'
;MIEVCFGHLSAKFADRCPNFLYNGTKSRLEERGTYVRLLKEMHENERFSSTEQAVIRYILEHPKEIVDLSIRELAERTFTSSAAIFRLCQKLGLKGYNEFKIKFISEINRVSPEERAIIERPITDRDTPDSIVRKMAALEVEAIEETKNEIDMQQLLRVAEWMKKAKVIDFYAYDQNHCLAQMAVYNLLQIKCIAVANSAMNSQYMQALNSDQNHVAMIISRTGENKRLIDIAKILQEKKVKTVLFSCTKDSTLAQLCDEFLYVANTVEYLDLGGMIFSVGIRYYQDVLFSLLLAKDYQGIEKFYDHFEDIFGRLDDKWRLW
;
A
#
# COMPACT_ATOMS: atom_id res chain seq x y z
N MET A 1 -4.20 40.44 19.20
CA MET A 1 -4.81 39.51 20.18
C MET A 1 -4.90 38.10 19.55
N ILE A 2 -3.84 37.67 18.81
CA ILE A 2 -3.71 36.37 18.14
C ILE A 2 -2.37 35.67 18.48
N GLU A 3 -1.49 36.31 19.21
CA GLU A 3 -0.19 35.72 19.61
C GLU A 3 -0.23 34.71 20.76
N VAL A 4 -1.40 34.39 21.31
CA VAL A 4 -1.50 33.52 22.51
C VAL A 4 -1.89 32.10 22.24
N CYS A 5 -2.27 31.70 20.99
CA CYS A 5 -2.77 30.36 20.73
C CYS A 5 -1.75 29.31 20.21
N PHE A 6 -0.61 29.71 19.68
CA PHE A 6 0.36 28.72 19.14
C PHE A 6 1.57 28.43 20.06
N GLY A 7 1.88 29.34 21.00
CA GLY A 7 2.98 29.13 21.95
C GLY A 7 2.69 28.20 23.11
N HIS A 8 1.45 27.76 23.34
CA HIS A 8 1.06 26.94 24.49
C HIS A 8 0.70 25.49 24.19
N LEU A 9 0.70 25.07 22.91
CA LEU A 9 0.40 23.69 22.54
C LEU A 9 1.63 22.77 22.53
N SER A 10 2.85 23.32 22.38
CA SER A 10 4.06 22.47 22.35
C SER A 10 4.55 22.04 23.75
N ALA A 11 4.28 22.82 24.80
CA ALA A 11 4.77 22.53 26.14
C ALA A 11 3.82 21.67 27.00
N LYS A 12 2.52 21.62 26.68
CA LYS A 12 1.52 20.84 27.48
C LYS A 12 1.25 19.43 26.97
N PHE A 13 1.73 19.07 25.78
CA PHE A 13 1.61 17.69 25.27
C PHE A 13 2.76 16.79 25.72
N ALA A 14 3.91 17.34 26.09
CA ALA A 14 5.05 16.56 26.58
C ALA A 14 4.87 16.00 28.00
N ASP A 15 4.04 16.65 28.85
CA ASP A 15 3.92 16.28 30.26
C ASP A 15 2.73 15.38 30.61
N ARG A 16 1.92 14.94 29.65
CA ARG A 16 0.73 14.11 29.91
C ARG A 16 0.73 12.70 29.28
N CYS A 17 1.82 12.28 28.68
CA CYS A 17 2.03 10.86 28.33
C CYS A 17 3.29 10.35 29.01
N PRO A 18 3.17 9.78 30.23
CA PRO A 18 4.27 9.04 30.78
C PRO A 18 4.46 7.78 29.92
N ASN A 19 5.68 7.56 29.46
CA ASN A 19 6.27 6.31 28.94
C ASN A 19 5.34 5.09 28.93
N PHE A 20 4.37 5.06 28.05
CA PHE A 20 3.54 3.90 27.86
C PHE A 20 3.88 3.28 26.49
N LEU A 21 4.66 2.22 26.52
CA LEU A 21 4.68 1.17 25.50
C LEU A 21 5.41 1.47 24.18
N TYR A 22 6.67 1.88 24.19
CA TYR A 22 7.46 1.84 22.95
C TYR A 22 8.28 0.54 22.79
N ASN A 23 8.51 -0.23 23.87
CA ASN A 23 9.33 -1.45 23.81
C ASN A 23 8.56 -2.78 23.79
N GLY A 24 7.23 -2.77 23.97
CA GLY A 24 6.42 -4.00 23.92
C GLY A 24 5.60 -4.21 22.65
N THR A 25 5.41 -3.15 21.86
CA THR A 25 4.60 -3.19 20.63
C THR A 25 5.41 -3.48 19.38
N LYS A 26 6.70 -3.13 19.35
CA LYS A 26 7.55 -3.38 18.19
C LYS A 26 7.74 -4.87 17.91
N SER A 27 7.98 -5.67 18.95
CA SER A 27 8.10 -7.13 18.80
C SER A 27 6.76 -7.82 18.45
N ARG A 28 5.62 -7.31 18.96
CA ARG A 28 4.29 -7.88 18.64
C ARG A 28 3.78 -7.50 17.26
N LEU A 29 4.16 -6.35 16.69
CA LEU A 29 3.76 -5.92 15.36
C LEU A 29 4.64 -6.54 14.26
N GLU A 30 5.94 -6.69 14.50
CA GLU A 30 6.85 -7.43 13.61
C GLU A 30 6.49 -8.92 13.55
N GLU A 31 6.04 -9.51 14.66
CA GLU A 31 5.49 -10.84 14.68
C GLU A 31 4.15 -10.97 13.93
N ARG A 32 3.24 -10.00 14.02
CA ARG A 32 1.93 -10.04 13.34
C ARG A 32 2.05 -10.03 11.81
N GLY A 33 2.88 -9.18 11.23
CA GLY A 33 3.07 -9.08 9.77
C GLY A 33 3.63 -10.36 9.13
N THR A 34 4.38 -11.16 9.89
CA THR A 34 4.95 -12.44 9.40
C THR A 34 3.96 -13.61 9.50
N TYR A 35 2.95 -13.53 10.35
CA TYR A 35 2.07 -14.66 10.71
C TYR A 35 0.79 -14.76 9.87
N VAL A 36 0.29 -13.66 9.32
CA VAL A 36 -0.88 -13.67 8.40
C VAL A 36 -0.48 -14.10 6.98
N ARG A 37 0.82 -14.07 6.67
CA ARG A 37 1.37 -14.36 5.35
C ARG A 37 1.10 -15.79 4.87
N LEU A 38 1.17 -16.79 5.73
CA LEU A 38 0.99 -18.20 5.34
C LEU A 38 -0.45 -18.48 4.91
N LEU A 39 -1.44 -18.01 5.67
CA LEU A 39 -2.86 -18.15 5.32
C LEU A 39 -3.17 -17.43 4.01
N LYS A 40 -2.62 -16.23 3.80
CA LYS A 40 -2.77 -15.47 2.56
C LYS A 40 -2.16 -16.21 1.37
N GLU A 41 -0.92 -16.69 1.48
CA GLU A 41 -0.26 -17.47 0.43
C GLU A 41 -1.02 -18.76 0.07
N MET A 42 -1.72 -19.37 1.03
CA MET A 42 -2.56 -20.56 0.79
C MET A 42 -3.84 -20.23 0.02
N HIS A 43 -4.37 -19.00 0.09
CA HIS A 43 -5.55 -18.56 -0.66
C HIS A 43 -5.24 -18.15 -2.11
N GLU A 44 -3.98 -17.90 -2.47
CA GLU A 44 -3.55 -17.56 -3.84
C GLU A 44 -3.60 -18.81 -4.75
N ASN A 45 -4.80 -19.15 -5.26
CA ASN A 45 -5.08 -20.39 -6.00
C ASN A 45 -4.26 -20.58 -7.29
N GLU A 46 -3.82 -19.53 -7.96
CA GLU A 46 -3.15 -19.61 -9.26
C GLU A 46 -1.72 -20.19 -9.20
N ARG A 47 -1.10 -20.21 -8.04
CA ARG A 47 0.27 -20.72 -7.84
C ARG A 47 0.34 -22.21 -7.60
N PHE A 48 -0.79 -22.88 -7.33
CA PHE A 48 -0.84 -24.27 -6.89
C PHE A 48 -1.50 -25.19 -7.91
N SER A 49 -0.94 -26.41 -8.07
CA SER A 49 -1.56 -27.47 -8.86
C SER A 49 -2.91 -27.91 -8.24
N SER A 50 -3.76 -28.56 -9.02
CA SER A 50 -5.05 -29.09 -8.55
C SER A 50 -4.92 -30.00 -7.30
N THR A 51 -3.85 -30.77 -7.24
CA THR A 51 -3.52 -31.64 -6.09
C THR A 51 -3.14 -30.80 -4.85
N GLU A 52 -2.32 -29.77 -5.02
CA GLU A 52 -1.93 -28.86 -3.93
C GLU A 52 -3.12 -28.05 -3.43
N GLN A 53 -3.99 -27.59 -4.34
CA GLN A 53 -5.24 -26.91 -3.98
C GLN A 53 -6.20 -27.81 -3.17
N ALA A 54 -6.28 -29.11 -3.48
CA ALA A 54 -7.08 -30.05 -2.70
C ALA A 54 -6.53 -30.19 -1.26
N VAL A 55 -5.20 -30.26 -1.11
CA VAL A 55 -4.54 -30.29 0.22
C VAL A 55 -4.81 -28.99 0.99
N ILE A 56 -4.63 -27.83 0.35
CA ILE A 56 -4.87 -26.51 0.94
C ILE A 56 -6.32 -26.40 1.40
N ARG A 57 -7.27 -26.77 0.54
CA ARG A 57 -8.71 -26.74 0.88
C ARG A 57 -9.01 -27.56 2.13
N TYR A 58 -8.52 -28.80 2.18
CA TYR A 58 -8.72 -29.67 3.34
C TYR A 58 -8.16 -29.04 4.62
N ILE A 59 -6.95 -28.46 4.55
CA ILE A 59 -6.31 -27.80 5.70
C ILE A 59 -7.15 -26.61 6.21
N LEU A 60 -7.68 -25.81 5.30
CA LEU A 60 -8.50 -24.64 5.64
C LEU A 60 -9.89 -25.03 6.18
N GLU A 61 -10.48 -26.10 5.66
CA GLU A 61 -11.77 -26.61 6.13
C GLU A 61 -11.66 -27.34 7.49
N HIS A 62 -10.51 -27.94 7.81
CA HIS A 62 -10.28 -28.73 9.02
C HIS A 62 -9.11 -28.23 9.90
N PRO A 63 -9.04 -26.94 10.20
CA PRO A 63 -7.84 -26.34 10.83
C PRO A 63 -7.48 -26.92 12.20
N LYS A 64 -8.48 -27.36 12.97
CA LYS A 64 -8.28 -27.96 14.30
C LYS A 64 -7.65 -29.36 14.21
N GLU A 65 -7.96 -30.12 13.18
CA GLU A 65 -7.46 -31.47 13.00
C GLU A 65 -5.95 -31.48 12.62
N ILE A 66 -5.49 -30.43 11.92
CA ILE A 66 -4.11 -30.32 11.45
C ILE A 66 -3.10 -30.36 12.61
N VAL A 67 -3.51 -29.95 13.81
CA VAL A 67 -2.67 -29.99 15.02
C VAL A 67 -2.14 -31.41 15.29
N ASP A 68 -3.00 -32.41 15.14
CA ASP A 68 -2.73 -33.80 15.51
C ASP A 68 -2.31 -34.66 14.33
N LEU A 69 -2.60 -34.23 13.08
CA LEU A 69 -2.30 -35.03 11.89
C LEU A 69 -0.79 -35.07 11.58
N SER A 70 -0.30 -36.27 11.32
CA SER A 70 1.00 -36.47 10.68
C SER A 70 0.92 -36.19 9.18
N ILE A 71 2.06 -35.99 8.52
CA ILE A 71 2.12 -35.80 7.06
C ILE A 71 1.53 -37.00 6.30
N ARG A 72 1.62 -38.23 6.83
CA ARG A 72 1.06 -39.44 6.23
C ARG A 72 -0.46 -39.45 6.33
N GLU A 73 -1.00 -39.14 7.49
CA GLU A 73 -2.45 -39.06 7.71
C GLU A 73 -3.09 -37.94 6.88
N LEU A 74 -2.43 -36.78 6.77
CA LEU A 74 -2.90 -35.70 5.90
C LEU A 74 -2.88 -36.16 4.42
N ALA A 75 -1.84 -36.90 4.00
CA ALA A 75 -1.74 -37.40 2.64
C ALA A 75 -2.86 -38.41 2.34
N GLU A 76 -3.19 -39.32 3.28
CA GLU A 76 -4.29 -40.25 3.17
C GLU A 76 -5.65 -39.53 3.06
N ARG A 77 -5.92 -38.57 3.90
CA ARG A 77 -7.19 -37.79 3.92
C ARG A 77 -7.39 -36.95 2.66
N THR A 78 -6.30 -36.46 2.07
CA THR A 78 -6.34 -35.65 0.85
C THR A 78 -6.11 -36.47 -0.44
N PHE A 79 -6.02 -37.76 -0.34
CA PHE A 79 -5.72 -38.67 -1.48
C PHE A 79 -4.46 -38.25 -2.25
N THR A 80 -3.44 -37.82 -1.52
CA THR A 80 -2.16 -37.34 -2.08
C THR A 80 -0.97 -38.13 -1.52
N SER A 81 0.25 -37.76 -1.86
CA SER A 81 1.45 -38.31 -1.28
C SER A 81 2.11 -37.37 -0.27
N SER A 82 2.78 -37.93 0.73
CA SER A 82 3.58 -37.14 1.66
C SER A 82 4.63 -36.25 0.96
N ALA A 83 5.14 -36.70 -0.20
CA ALA A 83 6.06 -35.93 -1.03
C ALA A 83 5.37 -34.73 -1.69
N ALA A 84 4.08 -34.83 -2.05
CA ALA A 84 3.32 -33.70 -2.58
C ALA A 84 3.09 -32.63 -1.49
N ILE A 85 2.74 -33.06 -0.28
CA ILE A 85 2.59 -32.14 0.87
C ILE A 85 3.92 -31.48 1.22
N PHE A 86 5.02 -32.23 1.19
CA PHE A 86 6.34 -31.64 1.44
C PHE A 86 6.71 -30.56 0.42
N ARG A 87 6.45 -30.82 -0.88
CA ARG A 87 6.66 -29.81 -1.95
C ARG A 87 5.76 -28.58 -1.77
N LEU A 88 4.51 -28.77 -1.35
CA LEU A 88 3.63 -27.66 -1.00
C LEU A 88 4.23 -26.80 0.10
N CYS A 89 4.74 -27.41 1.18
CA CYS A 89 5.42 -26.67 2.25
C CYS A 89 6.63 -25.88 1.73
N GLN A 90 7.43 -26.45 0.81
CA GLN A 90 8.56 -25.77 0.20
C GLN A 90 8.12 -24.59 -0.68
N LYS A 91 7.02 -24.73 -1.44
CA LYS A 91 6.44 -23.61 -2.21
C LYS A 91 5.94 -22.47 -1.32
N LEU A 92 5.48 -22.79 -0.13
CA LEU A 92 5.10 -21.82 0.92
C LEU A 92 6.32 -21.26 1.68
N GLY A 93 7.55 -21.51 1.19
CA GLY A 93 8.78 -21.02 1.80
C GLY A 93 9.18 -21.67 3.12
N LEU A 94 8.65 -22.89 3.40
CA LEU A 94 8.86 -23.63 4.65
C LEU A 94 9.77 -24.84 4.46
N LYS A 95 10.55 -25.18 5.49
CA LYS A 95 11.49 -26.32 5.44
C LYS A 95 10.81 -27.68 5.42
N GLY A 96 9.53 -27.76 5.81
CA GLY A 96 8.74 -28.99 5.81
C GLY A 96 7.46 -28.90 6.64
N TYR A 97 6.77 -30.04 6.76
CA TYR A 97 5.43 -30.11 7.35
C TYR A 97 5.39 -29.72 8.84
N ASN A 98 6.44 -30.04 9.62
CA ASN A 98 6.48 -29.65 11.03
C ASN A 98 6.56 -28.13 11.21
N GLU A 99 7.38 -27.45 10.41
CA GLU A 99 7.44 -26.00 10.41
C GLU A 99 6.12 -25.39 9.93
N PHE A 100 5.52 -25.97 8.90
CA PHE A 100 4.19 -25.61 8.44
C PHE A 100 3.17 -25.68 9.57
N LYS A 101 3.08 -26.83 10.28
CA LYS A 101 2.14 -26.99 11.41
C LYS A 101 2.31 -25.92 12.47
N ILE A 102 3.56 -25.67 12.91
CA ILE A 102 3.85 -24.68 13.94
C ILE A 102 3.38 -23.28 13.52
N LYS A 103 3.73 -22.86 12.29
CA LYS A 103 3.33 -21.55 11.76
C LYS A 103 1.82 -21.47 11.55
N PHE A 104 1.23 -22.47 10.92
CA PHE A 104 -0.21 -22.54 10.66
C PHE A 104 -1.05 -22.47 11.95
N ILE A 105 -0.68 -23.25 12.97
CA ILE A 105 -1.35 -23.23 14.27
C ILE A 105 -1.17 -21.89 14.96
N SER A 106 0.04 -21.32 14.88
CA SER A 106 0.31 -19.99 15.44
C SER A 106 -0.54 -18.92 14.78
N GLU A 107 -0.68 -18.93 13.44
CA GLU A 107 -1.54 -18.01 12.73
C GLU A 107 -3.01 -18.23 13.07
N ILE A 108 -3.48 -19.48 13.05
CA ILE A 108 -4.87 -19.81 13.36
C ILE A 108 -5.28 -19.46 14.79
N ASN A 109 -4.42 -19.69 15.78
CA ASN A 109 -4.74 -19.37 17.18
C ASN A 109 -4.68 -17.87 17.48
N ARG A 110 -4.02 -17.09 16.64
CA ARG A 110 -3.92 -15.63 16.76
C ARG A 110 -4.96 -14.87 15.98
N VAL A 111 -5.53 -15.51 14.93
CA VAL A 111 -6.59 -14.94 14.10
C VAL A 111 -7.93 -15.36 14.71
N SER A 112 -8.71 -14.41 15.16
CA SER A 112 -10.08 -14.68 15.67
C SER A 112 -10.95 -15.29 14.55
N PRO A 113 -12.04 -16.01 14.88
CA PRO A 113 -12.99 -16.49 13.88
C PRO A 113 -13.53 -15.36 12.98
N GLU A 114 -13.62 -14.14 13.52
CA GLU A 114 -14.02 -12.93 12.81
C GLU A 114 -12.97 -12.46 11.82
N GLU A 115 -11.69 -12.48 12.19
CA GLU A 115 -10.57 -12.14 11.30
C GLU A 115 -10.40 -13.15 10.16
N ARG A 116 -10.72 -14.44 10.37
CA ARG A 116 -10.74 -15.47 9.30
C ARG A 116 -11.84 -15.19 8.28
N ALA A 117 -13.03 -14.83 8.73
CA ALA A 117 -14.13 -14.45 7.85
C ALA A 117 -13.81 -13.21 7.00
N ILE A 118 -12.96 -12.30 7.51
CA ILE A 118 -12.50 -11.11 6.77
C ILE A 118 -11.59 -11.49 5.60
N ILE A 119 -10.73 -12.51 5.75
CA ILE A 119 -9.84 -13.00 4.67
C ILE A 119 -10.64 -13.63 3.53
N GLU A 120 -11.70 -14.39 3.85
CA GLU A 120 -12.50 -15.12 2.85
C GLU A 120 -13.58 -14.24 2.19
N ARG A 121 -14.29 -13.42 2.98
CA ARG A 121 -15.33 -12.51 2.52
C ARG A 121 -15.39 -11.30 3.46
N PRO A 122 -14.70 -10.22 3.11
CA PRO A 122 -14.54 -9.10 4.05
C PRO A 122 -15.88 -8.50 4.46
N ILE A 123 -16.83 -8.37 3.54
CA ILE A 123 -18.19 -7.85 3.81
C ILE A 123 -19.22 -8.80 3.23
N THR A 124 -20.26 -9.09 4.01
CA THR A 124 -21.41 -9.94 3.63
C THR A 124 -22.73 -9.26 3.98
N ASP A 125 -23.83 -9.80 3.44
CA ASP A 125 -25.20 -9.36 3.73
C ASP A 125 -25.64 -9.62 5.18
N ARG A 126 -24.85 -10.39 5.94
CA ARG A 126 -25.09 -10.70 7.36
C ARG A 126 -24.35 -9.78 8.33
N ASP A 127 -23.50 -8.90 7.80
CA ASP A 127 -22.74 -8.00 8.64
C ASP A 127 -23.61 -6.89 9.24
N THR A 128 -23.42 -6.65 10.52
CA THR A 128 -24.02 -5.50 11.19
C THR A 128 -23.22 -4.23 10.85
N PRO A 129 -23.80 -3.03 10.95
CA PRO A 129 -23.07 -1.77 10.75
C PRO A 129 -21.80 -1.69 11.59
N ASP A 130 -21.84 -2.11 12.85
CA ASP A 130 -20.69 -2.11 13.75
C ASP A 130 -19.62 -3.12 13.31
N SER A 131 -20.00 -4.30 12.79
CA SER A 131 -19.06 -5.27 12.23
C SER A 131 -18.38 -4.72 10.97
N ILE A 132 -19.11 -4.03 10.10
CA ILE A 132 -18.57 -3.38 8.90
C ILE A 132 -17.52 -2.32 9.27
N VAL A 133 -17.84 -1.45 10.25
CA VAL A 133 -16.90 -0.41 10.71
C VAL A 133 -15.58 -1.03 11.19
N ARG A 134 -15.66 -2.09 12.03
CA ARG A 134 -14.45 -2.77 12.52
C ARG A 134 -13.66 -3.47 11.40
N LYS A 135 -14.35 -4.16 10.50
CA LYS A 135 -13.72 -4.85 9.38
C LYS A 135 -13.02 -3.89 8.44
N MET A 136 -13.65 -2.79 8.07
CA MET A 136 -13.04 -1.78 7.19
C MET A 136 -11.79 -1.17 7.84
N ALA A 137 -11.86 -0.80 9.12
CA ALA A 137 -10.70 -0.29 9.83
C ALA A 137 -9.54 -1.32 9.88
N ALA A 138 -9.84 -2.61 10.08
CA ALA A 138 -8.84 -3.67 10.09
C ALA A 138 -8.18 -3.83 8.71
N LEU A 139 -8.96 -3.83 7.63
CA LEU A 139 -8.47 -3.96 6.25
C LEU A 139 -7.58 -2.77 5.85
N GLU A 140 -7.98 -1.54 6.21
CA GLU A 140 -7.19 -0.35 5.91
C GLU A 140 -5.87 -0.32 6.69
N VAL A 141 -5.89 -0.68 7.97
CA VAL A 141 -4.67 -0.81 8.79
C VAL A 141 -3.74 -1.88 8.21
N GLU A 142 -4.28 -3.04 7.82
CA GLU A 142 -3.50 -4.10 7.19
C GLU A 142 -2.84 -3.64 5.89
N ALA A 143 -3.57 -2.93 5.03
CA ALA A 143 -3.04 -2.39 3.78
C ALA A 143 -1.88 -1.40 4.01
N ILE A 144 -2.00 -0.53 5.02
CA ILE A 144 -0.93 0.40 5.40
C ILE A 144 0.29 -0.37 5.92
N GLU A 145 0.09 -1.32 6.83
CA GLU A 145 1.19 -2.09 7.42
C GLU A 145 1.91 -2.95 6.36
N GLU A 146 1.18 -3.62 5.47
CA GLU A 146 1.77 -4.40 4.39
C GLU A 146 2.55 -3.50 3.42
N THR A 147 1.96 -2.38 2.98
CA THR A 147 2.65 -1.42 2.10
C THR A 147 3.92 -0.89 2.77
N LYS A 148 3.84 -0.50 4.05
CA LYS A 148 4.98 0.00 4.84
C LYS A 148 6.12 -1.02 4.94
N ASN A 149 5.79 -2.30 5.16
CA ASN A 149 6.77 -3.36 5.35
C ASN A 149 7.54 -3.72 4.07
N GLU A 150 6.97 -3.43 2.90
CA GLU A 150 7.60 -3.64 1.59
C GLU A 150 8.40 -2.40 1.10
N ILE A 151 8.45 -1.32 1.87
CA ILE A 151 9.20 -0.12 1.49
C ILE A 151 10.71 -0.40 1.56
N ASP A 152 11.38 -0.31 0.41
CA ASP A 152 12.82 -0.10 0.37
C ASP A 152 13.12 1.40 0.60
N MET A 153 13.73 1.68 1.74
CA MET A 153 14.04 3.06 2.14
C MET A 153 14.98 3.77 1.16
N GLN A 154 15.94 3.06 0.56
CA GLN A 154 16.86 3.65 -0.42
C GLN A 154 16.12 4.01 -1.72
N GLN A 155 15.23 3.14 -2.17
CA GLN A 155 14.37 3.38 -3.32
C GLN A 155 13.46 4.59 -3.08
N LEU A 156 12.78 4.63 -1.95
CA LEU A 156 11.90 5.73 -1.57
C LEU A 156 12.64 7.08 -1.52
N LEU A 157 13.85 7.10 -0.97
CA LEU A 157 14.68 8.31 -0.92
C LEU A 157 15.16 8.75 -2.31
N ARG A 158 15.46 7.81 -3.23
CA ARG A 158 15.76 8.14 -4.65
C ARG A 158 14.55 8.80 -5.32
N VAL A 159 13.36 8.22 -5.14
CA VAL A 159 12.11 8.79 -5.70
C VAL A 159 11.87 10.20 -5.15
N ALA A 160 11.98 10.41 -3.84
CA ALA A 160 11.83 11.73 -3.25
C ALA A 160 12.87 12.74 -3.78
N GLU A 161 14.09 12.28 -4.07
CA GLU A 161 15.13 13.14 -4.66
C GLU A 161 14.83 13.50 -6.13
N TRP A 162 14.27 12.57 -6.91
CA TRP A 162 13.82 12.87 -8.28
C TRP A 162 12.67 13.87 -8.27
N MET A 163 11.67 13.68 -7.39
CA MET A 163 10.56 14.62 -7.23
C MET A 163 11.04 16.03 -6.84
N LYS A 164 12.02 16.13 -5.94
CA LYS A 164 12.57 17.42 -5.51
C LYS A 164 13.31 18.16 -6.64
N LYS A 165 14.00 17.44 -7.52
CA LYS A 165 14.77 18.02 -8.63
C LYS A 165 13.92 18.30 -9.87
N ALA A 166 12.79 17.64 -10.00
CA ALA A 166 11.92 17.80 -11.14
C ALA A 166 11.32 19.23 -11.20
N LYS A 167 11.23 19.78 -12.40
CA LYS A 167 10.46 21.01 -12.64
C LYS A 167 8.96 20.74 -12.60
N VAL A 168 8.54 19.54 -13.05
CA VAL A 168 7.15 19.10 -13.07
C VAL A 168 7.08 17.63 -12.67
N ILE A 169 6.12 17.30 -11.81
CA ILE A 169 5.76 15.94 -11.44
C ILE A 169 4.52 15.54 -12.21
N ASP A 170 4.66 14.62 -13.17
CA ASP A 170 3.57 14.19 -14.03
C ASP A 170 2.89 12.93 -13.47
N PHE A 171 1.59 12.99 -13.23
CA PHE A 171 0.81 11.82 -12.82
C PHE A 171 0.06 11.22 -13.99
N TYR A 172 0.17 9.89 -14.15
CA TYR A 172 -0.53 9.10 -15.13
C TYR A 172 -1.37 8.03 -14.45
N ALA A 173 -2.67 8.15 -14.55
CA ALA A 173 -3.63 7.27 -13.90
C ALA A 173 -5.00 7.37 -14.55
N TYR A 174 -5.83 6.33 -14.38
CA TYR A 174 -7.20 6.30 -14.87
C TYR A 174 -8.19 6.01 -13.75
N ASP A 175 -9.43 6.36 -13.97
CA ASP A 175 -10.57 6.08 -13.09
C ASP A 175 -10.33 6.57 -11.64
N GLN A 176 -10.57 5.73 -10.66
CA GLN A 176 -10.36 6.03 -9.24
C GLN A 176 -8.93 6.47 -8.94
N ASN A 177 -7.93 5.86 -9.59
CA ASN A 177 -6.53 6.21 -9.39
C ASN A 177 -6.22 7.64 -9.87
N HIS A 178 -6.95 8.14 -10.87
CA HIS A 178 -6.83 9.53 -11.30
C HIS A 178 -7.29 10.52 -10.21
N CYS A 179 -8.34 10.20 -9.46
CA CYS A 179 -8.76 11.03 -8.33
C CYS A 179 -7.67 11.13 -7.26
N LEU A 180 -6.97 10.02 -6.99
CA LEU A 180 -5.81 10.01 -6.08
C LEU A 180 -4.65 10.85 -6.62
N ALA A 181 -4.39 10.78 -7.92
CA ALA A 181 -3.39 11.62 -8.58
C ALA A 181 -3.71 13.11 -8.46
N GLN A 182 -4.97 13.51 -8.65
CA GLN A 182 -5.40 14.91 -8.47
C GLN A 182 -5.23 15.40 -7.04
N MET A 183 -5.51 14.55 -6.04
CA MET A 183 -5.28 14.87 -4.64
C MET A 183 -3.78 15.07 -4.34
N ALA A 184 -2.90 14.22 -4.91
CA ALA A 184 -1.46 14.39 -4.80
C ALA A 184 -0.99 15.71 -5.43
N VAL A 185 -1.52 16.08 -6.61
CA VAL A 185 -1.24 17.37 -7.27
C VAL A 185 -1.56 18.54 -6.34
N TYR A 186 -2.75 18.53 -5.74
CA TYR A 186 -3.15 19.59 -4.80
C TYR A 186 -2.20 19.67 -3.59
N ASN A 187 -1.87 18.54 -2.97
CA ASN A 187 -0.99 18.51 -1.80
C ASN A 187 0.44 18.99 -2.16
N LEU A 188 1.00 18.52 -3.28
CA LEU A 188 2.35 18.88 -3.73
C LEU A 188 2.48 20.38 -4.02
N LEU A 189 1.43 21.00 -4.52
CA LEU A 189 1.41 22.44 -4.77
C LEU A 189 1.61 23.24 -3.47
N GLN A 190 1.10 22.75 -2.35
CA GLN A 190 1.27 23.39 -1.03
C GLN A 190 2.73 23.45 -0.56
N ILE A 191 3.57 22.55 -1.06
CA ILE A 191 5.01 22.50 -0.76
C ILE A 191 5.88 22.94 -1.95
N LYS A 192 5.35 23.81 -2.81
CA LYS A 192 6.05 24.41 -3.95
C LYS A 192 6.46 23.42 -5.05
N CYS A 193 5.92 22.21 -5.07
CA CYS A 193 6.14 21.24 -6.11
C CYS A 193 5.05 21.37 -7.19
N ILE A 194 5.46 21.67 -8.42
CA ILE A 194 4.51 21.74 -9.54
C ILE A 194 4.21 20.31 -10.01
N ALA A 195 2.95 19.92 -9.96
CA ALA A 195 2.50 18.63 -10.40
C ALA A 195 1.29 18.74 -11.33
N VAL A 196 1.10 17.76 -12.21
CA VAL A 196 0.03 17.72 -13.23
C VAL A 196 -0.59 16.33 -13.28
N ALA A 197 -1.93 16.27 -13.33
CA ALA A 197 -2.70 15.06 -13.57
C ALA A 197 -3.84 15.40 -14.55
N ASN A 198 -3.76 14.94 -15.78
CA ASN A 198 -4.78 15.16 -16.80
C ASN A 198 -5.81 14.02 -16.79
N SER A 199 -7.11 14.35 -16.84
CA SER A 199 -8.19 13.35 -16.84
C SER A 199 -8.43 12.73 -18.20
N ALA A 200 -8.32 13.51 -19.28
CA ALA A 200 -8.59 13.03 -20.62
C ALA A 200 -7.41 12.18 -21.15
N MET A 201 -7.76 11.06 -21.77
CA MET A 201 -6.79 10.11 -22.33
C MET A 201 -5.80 10.77 -23.29
N ASN A 202 -6.31 11.52 -24.28
CA ASN A 202 -5.45 12.20 -25.24
C ASN A 202 -4.54 13.23 -24.58
N SER A 203 -5.02 13.91 -23.54
CA SER A 203 -4.19 14.86 -22.78
C SER A 203 -3.05 14.18 -22.06
N GLN A 204 -3.23 12.97 -21.53
CA GLN A 204 -2.13 12.21 -20.91
C GLN A 204 -1.07 11.80 -21.94
N TYR A 205 -1.45 11.38 -23.15
CA TYR A 205 -0.49 11.13 -24.23
C TYR A 205 0.26 12.40 -24.64
N MET A 206 -0.45 13.52 -24.80
CA MET A 206 0.19 14.81 -25.12
C MET A 206 1.11 15.28 -24.00
N GLN A 207 0.75 15.05 -22.74
CA GLN A 207 1.61 15.32 -21.58
C GLN A 207 2.90 14.51 -21.67
N ALA A 208 2.84 13.19 -21.90
CA ALA A 208 4.01 12.35 -22.06
C ALA A 208 4.91 12.74 -23.24
N LEU A 209 4.31 13.13 -24.36
CA LEU A 209 5.05 13.63 -25.53
C LEU A 209 5.77 14.96 -25.28
N ASN A 210 5.26 15.80 -24.39
CA ASN A 210 5.86 17.09 -24.03
C ASN A 210 6.82 17.00 -22.82
N SER A 211 6.85 15.87 -22.11
CA SER A 211 7.77 15.67 -20.97
C SER A 211 9.22 15.52 -21.45
N ASP A 212 10.16 15.91 -20.61
CA ASP A 212 11.60 15.80 -20.80
C ASP A 212 12.31 15.34 -19.50
N GLN A 213 13.64 15.34 -19.50
CA GLN A 213 14.46 14.92 -18.36
C GLN A 213 14.32 15.80 -17.10
N ASN A 214 13.65 16.96 -17.20
CA ASN A 214 13.31 17.79 -16.04
C ASN A 214 11.98 17.38 -15.40
N HIS A 215 11.30 16.36 -15.93
CA HIS A 215 10.08 15.78 -15.40
C HIS A 215 10.37 14.49 -14.64
N VAL A 216 9.46 14.13 -13.72
CA VAL A 216 9.35 12.80 -13.14
C VAL A 216 7.92 12.31 -13.30
N ALA A 217 7.75 11.09 -13.78
CA ALA A 217 6.45 10.50 -14.04
C ALA A 217 6.06 9.51 -12.94
N MET A 218 4.92 9.74 -12.31
CA MET A 218 4.31 8.92 -11.28
C MET A 218 3.13 8.16 -11.90
N ILE A 219 3.27 6.86 -12.10
CA ILE A 219 2.27 6.00 -12.76
C ILE A 219 1.54 5.19 -11.69
N ILE A 220 0.21 5.27 -11.65
CA ILE A 220 -0.61 4.52 -10.71
C ILE A 220 -1.42 3.49 -11.46
N SER A 221 -1.11 2.19 -11.26
CA SER A 221 -1.79 1.09 -11.92
C SER A 221 -1.81 -0.14 -11.04
N ARG A 222 -2.97 -0.55 -10.55
CA ARG A 222 -3.10 -1.68 -9.63
C ARG A 222 -2.48 -2.96 -10.19
N THR A 223 -2.84 -3.36 -11.40
CA THR A 223 -2.34 -4.60 -12.04
C THR A 223 -1.05 -4.39 -12.84
N GLY A 224 -0.69 -3.15 -13.20
CA GLY A 224 0.43 -2.88 -14.08
C GLY A 224 0.25 -3.28 -15.55
N GLU A 225 -0.98 -3.67 -15.98
CA GLU A 225 -1.29 -4.18 -17.32
C GLU A 225 -2.23 -3.26 -18.13
N ASN A 226 -2.42 -2.02 -17.69
CA ASN A 226 -3.23 -1.06 -18.44
C ASN A 226 -2.50 -0.65 -19.74
N LYS A 227 -3.03 -1.04 -20.89
CA LYS A 227 -2.42 -0.81 -22.22
C LYS A 227 -2.07 0.65 -22.48
N ARG A 228 -2.93 1.59 -22.08
CA ARG A 228 -2.70 3.02 -22.28
C ARG A 228 -1.53 3.54 -21.43
N LEU A 229 -1.42 3.09 -20.19
CA LEU A 229 -0.28 3.43 -19.32
C LEU A 229 1.01 2.78 -19.82
N ILE A 230 0.95 1.57 -20.38
CA ILE A 230 2.09 0.92 -21.04
C ILE A 230 2.59 1.74 -22.23
N ASP A 231 1.68 2.23 -23.07
CA ASP A 231 2.07 3.10 -24.21
C ASP A 231 2.69 4.41 -23.72
N ILE A 232 2.12 5.02 -22.67
CA ILE A 232 2.67 6.22 -22.04
C ILE A 232 4.07 5.94 -21.46
N ALA A 233 4.25 4.82 -20.75
CA ALA A 233 5.55 4.43 -20.18
C ALA A 233 6.63 4.27 -21.27
N LYS A 234 6.29 3.70 -22.44
CA LYS A 234 7.22 3.60 -23.58
C LYS A 234 7.62 4.98 -24.12
N ILE A 235 6.66 5.91 -24.26
CA ILE A 235 6.95 7.29 -24.69
C ILE A 235 7.91 7.95 -23.68
N LEU A 236 7.63 7.82 -22.38
CA LEU A 236 8.46 8.39 -21.32
C LEU A 236 9.87 7.80 -21.30
N GLN A 237 10.01 6.50 -21.56
CA GLN A 237 11.29 5.81 -21.67
C GLN A 237 12.11 6.35 -22.85
N GLU A 238 11.51 6.52 -24.04
CA GLU A 238 12.17 7.14 -25.21
C GLU A 238 12.64 8.57 -24.91
N LYS A 239 11.85 9.31 -24.12
CA LYS A 239 12.16 10.68 -23.67
C LYS A 239 13.18 10.73 -22.52
N LYS A 240 13.57 9.58 -21.97
CA LYS A 240 14.45 9.45 -20.79
C LYS A 240 13.91 10.19 -19.56
N VAL A 241 12.60 10.23 -19.41
CA VAL A 241 11.92 10.73 -18.21
C VAL A 241 12.02 9.67 -17.12
N LYS A 242 12.35 10.07 -15.91
CA LYS A 242 12.35 9.16 -14.77
C LYS A 242 10.92 8.73 -14.41
N THR A 243 10.70 7.42 -14.29
CA THR A 243 9.39 6.82 -14.11
C THR A 243 9.31 6.03 -12.82
N VAL A 244 8.21 6.21 -12.07
CA VAL A 244 7.90 5.52 -10.82
C VAL A 244 6.54 4.85 -10.95
N LEU A 245 6.47 3.55 -10.76
CA LEU A 245 5.23 2.78 -10.78
C LEU A 245 4.76 2.47 -9.34
N PHE A 246 3.51 2.78 -9.04
CA PHE A 246 2.79 2.26 -7.89
C PHE A 246 1.87 1.12 -8.34
N SER A 247 2.13 -0.10 -7.87
CA SER A 247 1.35 -1.27 -8.28
C SER A 247 1.43 -2.38 -7.22
N CYS A 248 0.46 -3.31 -7.25
CA CYS A 248 0.53 -4.52 -6.44
C CYS A 248 1.22 -5.70 -7.16
N THR A 249 1.57 -5.57 -8.45
CA THR A 249 2.10 -6.67 -9.27
C THR A 249 3.53 -6.39 -9.71
N LYS A 250 4.49 -7.10 -9.09
CA LYS A 250 5.95 -6.93 -9.34
C LYS A 250 6.37 -7.41 -10.75
N ASP A 251 5.69 -8.41 -11.29
CA ASP A 251 6.04 -9.04 -12.59
C ASP A 251 5.20 -8.48 -13.75
N SER A 252 4.62 -7.27 -13.59
CA SER A 252 3.80 -6.66 -14.62
C SER A 252 4.60 -6.00 -15.74
N THR A 253 3.95 -5.78 -16.89
CA THR A 253 4.56 -5.08 -18.04
C THR A 253 5.05 -3.69 -17.65
N LEU A 254 4.27 -2.92 -16.88
CA LEU A 254 4.71 -1.60 -16.41
C LEU A 254 5.91 -1.67 -15.45
N ALA A 255 5.97 -2.70 -14.60
CA ALA A 255 7.10 -2.85 -13.68
C ALA A 255 8.43 -3.09 -14.41
N GLN A 256 8.39 -3.73 -15.60
CA GLN A 256 9.57 -3.92 -16.45
C GLN A 256 9.97 -2.66 -17.23
N LEU A 257 9.06 -1.71 -17.44
CA LEU A 257 9.28 -0.49 -18.21
C LEU A 257 9.70 0.70 -17.33
N CYS A 258 9.30 0.72 -16.07
CA CYS A 258 9.54 1.84 -15.17
C CYS A 258 10.91 1.74 -14.46
N ASP A 259 11.53 2.88 -14.14
CA ASP A 259 12.82 2.93 -13.43
C ASP A 259 12.71 2.47 -11.98
N GLU A 260 11.60 2.78 -11.29
CA GLU A 260 11.34 2.39 -9.90
C GLU A 260 9.93 1.81 -9.75
N PHE A 261 9.82 0.81 -8.89
CA PHE A 261 8.59 0.11 -8.57
C PHE A 261 8.28 0.23 -7.07
N LEU A 262 7.21 0.89 -6.71
CA LEU A 262 6.74 0.99 -5.33
C LEU A 262 5.55 0.05 -5.13
N TYR A 263 5.76 -0.97 -4.31
CA TYR A 263 4.73 -1.96 -4.02
C TYR A 263 3.62 -1.35 -3.18
N VAL A 264 2.39 -1.55 -3.60
CA VAL A 264 1.18 -1.16 -2.88
C VAL A 264 0.38 -2.40 -2.56
N ALA A 265 0.03 -2.60 -1.32
CA ALA A 265 -0.75 -3.75 -0.88
C ALA A 265 -2.12 -3.81 -1.57
N ASN A 266 -2.53 -5.03 -1.92
CA ASN A 266 -3.86 -5.33 -2.43
C ASN A 266 -4.38 -6.58 -1.71
N THR A 267 -4.75 -6.42 -0.46
CA THR A 267 -5.09 -7.52 0.45
C THR A 267 -6.42 -8.20 0.13
N VAL A 268 -7.27 -7.56 -0.68
CA VAL A 268 -8.63 -8.03 -0.99
C VAL A 268 -8.94 -7.88 -2.48
N GLU A 269 -9.36 -8.96 -3.12
CA GLU A 269 -9.81 -8.96 -4.52
C GLU A 269 -11.35 -9.00 -4.67
N TYR A 270 -12.09 -9.13 -3.57
CA TYR A 270 -13.53 -9.35 -3.58
C TYR A 270 -14.30 -8.08 -3.95
N LEU A 271 -15.10 -8.15 -5.01
CA LEU A 271 -15.84 -7.01 -5.56
C LEU A 271 -14.91 -5.79 -5.76
N ASP A 272 -15.42 -4.57 -5.64
CA ASP A 272 -14.59 -3.37 -5.81
C ASP A 272 -13.75 -2.98 -4.57
N LEU A 273 -13.77 -3.80 -3.50
CA LEU A 273 -13.00 -3.52 -2.28
C LEU A 273 -11.49 -3.51 -2.53
N GLY A 274 -10.99 -4.32 -3.47
CA GLY A 274 -9.57 -4.29 -3.84
C GLY A 274 -9.11 -2.93 -4.34
N GLY A 275 -9.94 -2.24 -5.13
CA GLY A 275 -9.65 -0.87 -5.56
C GLY A 275 -9.62 0.12 -4.40
N MET A 276 -10.55 -0.02 -3.44
CA MET A 276 -10.59 0.82 -2.23
C MET A 276 -9.35 0.60 -1.35
N ILE A 277 -9.00 -0.66 -1.07
CA ILE A 277 -7.84 -1.00 -0.24
C ILE A 277 -6.53 -0.58 -0.91
N PHE A 278 -6.38 -0.81 -2.22
CA PHE A 278 -5.25 -0.29 -2.99
C PHE A 278 -5.12 1.24 -2.86
N SER A 279 -6.23 1.96 -2.85
CA SER A 279 -6.23 3.42 -2.69
C SER A 279 -5.67 3.88 -1.35
N VAL A 280 -5.86 3.11 -0.29
CA VAL A 280 -5.28 3.38 1.05
C VAL A 280 -3.76 3.32 1.00
N GLY A 281 -3.18 2.29 0.37
CA GLY A 281 -1.73 2.18 0.20
C GLY A 281 -1.13 3.28 -0.68
N ILE A 282 -1.82 3.67 -1.77
CA ILE A 282 -1.43 4.84 -2.60
C ILE A 282 -1.42 6.11 -1.76
N ARG A 283 -2.49 6.35 -0.98
CA ARG A 283 -2.59 7.52 -0.11
C ARG A 283 -1.45 7.55 0.91
N TYR A 284 -1.14 6.41 1.51
CA TYR A 284 -0.02 6.30 2.45
C TYR A 284 1.32 6.71 1.80
N TYR A 285 1.62 6.22 0.57
CA TYR A 285 2.82 6.66 -0.15
C TYR A 285 2.84 8.15 -0.46
N GLN A 286 1.70 8.71 -0.86
CA GLN A 286 1.58 10.14 -1.14
C GLN A 286 1.89 10.97 0.12
N ASP A 287 1.35 10.59 1.27
CA ASP A 287 1.59 11.26 2.54
C ASP A 287 3.05 11.13 3.00
N VAL A 288 3.68 9.96 2.80
CA VAL A 288 5.10 9.74 3.11
C VAL A 288 6.01 10.58 2.20
N LEU A 289 5.78 10.55 0.88
CA LEU A 289 6.58 11.33 -0.08
C LEU A 289 6.42 12.84 0.15
N PHE A 290 5.19 13.30 0.37
CA PHE A 290 4.90 14.68 0.76
C PHE A 290 5.69 15.09 2.00
N SER A 291 5.63 14.28 3.06
CA SER A 291 6.31 14.55 4.33
C SER A 291 7.84 14.56 4.17
N LEU A 292 8.40 13.68 3.33
CA LEU A 292 9.83 13.68 3.02
C LEU A 292 10.26 14.94 2.27
N LEU A 293 9.46 15.42 1.31
CA LEU A 293 9.73 16.66 0.57
C LEU A 293 9.60 17.88 1.48
N LEU A 294 8.56 17.92 2.31
CA LEU A 294 8.36 18.97 3.32
C LEU A 294 9.55 19.05 4.29
N ALA A 295 9.98 17.90 4.84
CA ALA A 295 11.10 17.86 5.78
C ALA A 295 12.43 18.31 5.15
N LYS A 296 12.62 18.08 3.84
CA LYS A 296 13.84 18.50 3.11
C LYS A 296 13.94 20.02 2.87
N ASP A 297 12.85 20.75 2.90
CA ASP A 297 12.81 22.21 2.69
C ASP A 297 11.86 22.92 3.67
N TYR A 298 11.84 22.44 4.91
CA TYR A 298 10.89 22.91 5.92
C TYR A 298 10.90 24.45 6.07
N GLN A 299 12.10 25.06 6.24
CA GLN A 299 12.24 26.50 6.40
C GLN A 299 11.85 27.29 5.13
N GLY A 300 12.12 26.75 3.94
CA GLY A 300 11.74 27.38 2.68
C GLY A 300 10.24 27.36 2.46
N ILE A 301 9.57 26.30 2.93
CA ILE A 301 8.12 26.17 2.85
C ILE A 301 7.45 27.06 3.91
N GLU A 302 7.98 27.12 5.14
CA GLU A 302 7.51 28.05 6.18
C GLU A 302 7.50 29.50 5.68
N LYS A 303 8.62 29.98 5.10
CA LYS A 303 8.70 31.32 4.49
C LYS A 303 7.73 31.53 3.33
N PHE A 304 7.42 30.47 2.59
CA PHE A 304 6.42 30.51 1.51
C PHE A 304 5.02 30.74 2.08
N TYR A 305 4.68 30.09 3.19
CA TYR A 305 3.40 30.30 3.86
C TYR A 305 3.30 31.70 4.49
N ASP A 306 4.37 32.20 5.11
CA ASP A 306 4.42 33.58 5.61
C ASP A 306 4.14 34.57 4.47
N HIS A 307 4.77 34.36 3.31
CA HIS A 307 4.55 35.25 2.15
C HIS A 307 3.12 35.11 1.59
N PHE A 308 2.56 33.89 1.59
CA PHE A 308 1.18 33.65 1.21
C PHE A 308 0.21 34.39 2.12
N GLU A 309 0.40 34.35 3.44
CA GLU A 309 -0.40 35.07 4.40
C GLU A 309 -0.26 36.59 4.21
N ASP A 310 0.93 37.11 3.94
CA ASP A 310 1.15 38.52 3.63
C ASP A 310 0.37 38.99 2.40
N ILE A 311 0.30 38.19 1.37
CA ILE A 311 -0.46 38.53 0.16
C ILE A 311 -1.96 38.44 0.42
N PHE A 312 -2.45 37.34 0.97
CA PHE A 312 -3.88 37.10 1.18
C PHE A 312 -4.45 37.81 2.39
N GLY A 313 -3.63 38.10 3.42
CA GLY A 313 -4.02 38.92 4.56
C GLY A 313 -4.27 40.39 4.21
N ARG A 314 -3.75 40.83 3.05
CA ARG A 314 -4.04 42.19 2.47
C ARG A 314 -5.26 42.17 1.55
N LEU A 315 -5.70 40.99 1.09
CA LEU A 315 -6.93 40.85 0.35
C LEU A 315 -8.08 40.77 1.34
N ASP A 316 -9.03 41.69 1.20
CA ASP A 316 -10.20 41.89 2.05
C ASP A 316 -10.74 40.60 2.71
N ASP A 317 -11.15 40.64 3.98
CA ASP A 317 -11.65 39.52 4.80
C ASP A 317 -12.78 38.67 4.15
N LYS A 318 -13.38 39.18 3.08
CA LYS A 318 -14.42 38.50 2.29
C LYS A 318 -13.94 37.23 1.58
N TRP A 319 -12.62 37.00 1.43
CA TRP A 319 -12.04 35.89 0.70
C TRP A 319 -11.37 34.83 1.61
N ARG A 320 -11.42 35.03 2.92
CA ARG A 320 -11.00 33.99 3.86
C ARG A 320 -12.02 32.86 3.86
N LEU A 321 -11.77 31.84 3.05
CA LEU A 321 -12.61 30.63 2.89
C LEU A 321 -12.23 29.51 3.88
N TRP A 322 -11.34 29.76 4.84
CA TRP A 322 -10.86 28.76 5.80
C TRP A 322 -10.95 29.29 7.22
#